data_58dcea18b2140dfea8b59d7d503858ce
#
_entry.id   58dcea18b2140dfea8b59d7d503858ce
#
_cell.length_a   1.000
_cell.length_b   1.000
_cell.length_c   1.000
_cell.angle_alpha   90.00
_cell.angle_beta   90.00
_cell.angle_gamma   90.00
#
_symmetry.space_group_name_H-M   'P 1'
#
loop_
_entity.id
_entity.type
_entity.pdbx_description
1 polymer ?
#
loop_
_entity_poly.entity_id
_entity_poly.type
_entity_poly.pdbx_seq_one_letter_code
_entity_poly.pdbx_strand_id
1 'polypeptide(L)'
;LSRGLGDVYKRQSYNRFVELQKSVVLHLTMFIKEVLLGTCTGVAYVDSTPLRVCKHQRIPIHKTFKGLAERGKCSMGWFFGFKLHLIINDRGEILSFMFTPGNVDDREPLYSESFIGNVKGKLCGDKGYIGKQLFEFLFMNGIQLVTKVKSNMRNSLMSVADKIMLRKRALVESVNDELKNIAQIEHSRHRSFTNFITNALSAIAAYCFFPKKPSISLEYVFDNQLTLF
;
A
#
# COMPACT_ATOMS: atom_id res chain seq x y z
N LEU A 1 -39.31 28.34 -15.73
CA LEU A 1 -39.07 26.90 -15.58
C LEU A 1 -37.61 26.51 -15.93
N SER A 2 -36.66 26.99 -15.16
CA SER A 2 -35.27 26.47 -15.25
C SER A 2 -34.69 26.38 -13.85
N ARG A 3 -35.22 25.45 -13.05
CA ARG A 3 -34.49 24.96 -11.86
C ARG A 3 -33.40 24.02 -12.37
N GLY A 4 -32.25 24.60 -12.67
CA GLY A 4 -31.11 23.86 -13.18
C GLY A 4 -30.58 22.84 -12.16
N LEU A 5 -29.88 21.82 -12.64
CA LEU A 5 -29.18 20.79 -11.88
C LEU A 5 -28.35 21.34 -10.67
N GLY A 6 -27.94 22.61 -10.72
CA GLY A 6 -27.24 23.31 -9.64
C GLY A 6 -28.01 23.40 -8.32
N ASP A 7 -29.34 23.36 -8.32
CA ASP A 7 -30.14 23.39 -7.08
C ASP A 7 -30.19 22.02 -6.36
N VAL A 8 -29.98 20.93 -7.08
CA VAL A 8 -29.94 19.58 -6.50
C VAL A 8 -28.70 19.40 -5.64
N TYR A 9 -27.56 19.93 -6.06
CA TYR A 9 -26.30 19.85 -5.30
C TYR A 9 -26.30 20.71 -4.02
N LYS A 10 -27.00 21.83 -4.01
CA LYS A 10 -27.14 22.69 -2.82
C LYS A 10 -27.98 22.08 -1.69
N ARG A 11 -28.77 21.05 -1.97
CA ARG A 11 -29.63 20.39 -0.99
C ARG A 11 -29.00 19.15 -0.31
N GLN A 12 -27.84 18.71 -0.73
CA GLN A 12 -27.13 17.63 -0.05
C GLN A 12 -26.39 18.20 1.16
N SER A 13 -26.86 17.86 2.37
CA SER A 13 -26.16 18.25 3.59
C SER A 13 -24.90 17.41 3.74
N TYR A 14 -23.82 18.02 4.25
CA TYR A 14 -22.57 17.33 4.62
C TYR A 14 -22.84 16.13 5.54
N ASN A 15 -23.76 16.26 6.47
CA ASN A 15 -24.12 15.17 7.38
C ASN A 15 -24.66 13.96 6.62
N ARG A 16 -25.55 14.18 5.65
CA ARG A 16 -26.12 13.11 4.83
C ARG A 16 -25.06 12.41 3.98
N PHE A 17 -24.11 13.16 3.44
CA PHE A 17 -22.96 12.61 2.73
C PHE A 17 -22.13 11.68 3.63
N VAL A 18 -21.78 12.16 4.85
CA VAL A 18 -21.02 11.37 5.83
C VAL A 18 -21.77 10.11 6.30
N GLU A 19 -23.08 10.16 6.40
CA GLU A 19 -23.91 8.99 6.71
C GLU A 19 -23.87 7.96 5.58
N LEU A 20 -24.02 8.41 4.35
CA LEU A 20 -24.02 7.54 3.17
C LEU A 20 -22.64 6.90 2.91
N GLN A 21 -21.55 7.55 3.29
CA GLN A 21 -20.21 6.97 3.17
C GLN A 21 -20.10 5.57 3.77
N LYS A 22 -20.81 5.30 4.87
CA LYS A 22 -20.76 4.00 5.55
C LYS A 22 -21.33 2.86 4.69
N SER A 23 -22.34 3.15 3.88
CA SER A 23 -23.02 2.13 3.06
C SER A 23 -22.25 1.72 1.82
N VAL A 24 -21.28 2.54 1.38
CA VAL A 24 -20.52 2.29 0.13
C VAL A 24 -19.22 1.50 0.32
N VAL A 25 -18.78 1.24 1.55
CA VAL A 25 -17.50 0.55 1.83
C VAL A 25 -17.37 -0.75 1.07
N LEU A 26 -18.38 -1.63 1.15
CA LEU A 26 -18.33 -2.93 0.51
C LEU A 26 -18.30 -2.79 -1.01
N HIS A 27 -19.20 -1.98 -1.58
CA HIS A 27 -19.26 -1.75 -3.02
C HIS A 27 -17.96 -1.13 -3.56
N LEU A 28 -17.41 -0.16 -2.84
CA LEU A 28 -16.14 0.46 -3.22
C LEU A 28 -14.98 -0.55 -3.14
N THR A 29 -14.96 -1.41 -2.12
CA THR A 29 -13.94 -2.46 -2.00
C THR A 29 -14.01 -3.44 -3.17
N MET A 30 -15.21 -3.91 -3.52
CA MET A 30 -15.43 -4.80 -4.66
C MET A 30 -15.03 -4.12 -5.97
N PHE A 31 -15.46 -2.88 -6.18
CA PHE A 31 -15.10 -2.12 -7.38
C PHE A 31 -13.59 -1.94 -7.53
N ILE A 32 -12.86 -1.62 -6.44
CA ILE A 32 -11.41 -1.51 -6.50
C ILE A 32 -10.80 -2.87 -6.86
N LYS A 33 -11.18 -3.93 -6.17
CA LYS A 33 -10.57 -5.26 -6.35
C LYS A 33 -10.83 -5.87 -7.71
N GLU A 34 -12.04 -5.71 -8.26
CA GLU A 34 -12.44 -6.35 -9.51
C GLU A 34 -12.14 -5.51 -10.76
N VAL A 35 -12.07 -4.16 -10.62
CA VAL A 35 -12.03 -3.28 -11.78
C VAL A 35 -10.76 -2.41 -11.82
N LEU A 36 -10.28 -1.95 -10.66
CA LEU A 36 -9.25 -0.91 -10.62
C LEU A 36 -7.83 -1.42 -10.37
N LEU A 37 -7.68 -2.63 -9.81
CA LEU A 37 -6.34 -3.20 -9.60
C LEU A 37 -5.66 -3.48 -10.92
N GLY A 38 -4.35 -3.25 -10.94
CA GLY A 38 -3.50 -3.55 -12.10
C GLY A 38 -3.23 -5.04 -12.28
N THR A 39 -2.55 -5.37 -13.35
CA THR A 39 -2.13 -6.74 -13.68
C THR A 39 -0.65 -6.94 -13.36
N CYS A 40 -0.27 -8.15 -12.93
CA CYS A 40 1.12 -8.47 -12.64
C CYS A 40 1.92 -8.56 -13.95
N THR A 41 3.04 -7.84 -14.00
CA THR A 41 3.98 -7.79 -15.14
C THR A 41 5.18 -8.73 -14.98
N GLY A 42 5.19 -9.55 -13.91
CA GLY A 42 6.32 -10.42 -13.56
C GLY A 42 7.30 -9.80 -12.57
N VAL A 43 7.21 -8.48 -12.33
CA VAL A 43 7.97 -7.76 -11.30
C VAL A 43 7.01 -6.91 -10.47
N ALA A 44 7.11 -7.06 -9.16
CA ALA A 44 6.31 -6.28 -8.22
C ALA A 44 7.18 -5.69 -7.11
N TYR A 45 6.69 -4.65 -6.47
CA TYR A 45 7.35 -3.95 -5.37
C TYR A 45 6.42 -3.91 -4.18
N VAL A 46 6.92 -4.27 -3.01
CA VAL A 46 6.15 -4.22 -1.75
C VAL A 46 6.74 -3.19 -0.81
N ASP A 47 5.86 -2.44 -0.16
CA ASP A 47 6.21 -1.52 0.92
C ASP A 47 5.03 -1.32 1.88
N SER A 48 5.34 -0.81 3.07
CA SER A 48 4.34 -0.40 4.05
C SER A 48 4.48 1.07 4.40
N THR A 49 3.37 1.78 4.51
CA THR A 49 3.36 3.18 4.92
C THR A 49 2.43 3.38 6.12
N PRO A 50 2.88 4.15 7.15
CA PRO A 50 2.04 4.44 8.30
C PRO A 50 0.91 5.40 7.92
N LEU A 51 -0.30 5.13 8.44
CA LEU A 51 -1.45 6.02 8.42
C LEU A 51 -1.72 6.48 9.85
N ARG A 52 -1.32 7.71 10.15
CA ARG A 52 -1.42 8.28 11.49
C ARG A 52 -2.84 8.78 11.76
N VAL A 53 -3.42 8.40 12.88
CA VAL A 53 -4.78 8.83 13.24
C VAL A 53 -4.81 9.96 14.25
N CYS A 54 -3.76 10.10 15.09
CA CYS A 54 -3.61 11.24 15.99
C CYS A 54 -2.17 11.44 16.46
N LYS A 55 -1.88 12.61 17.05
CA LYS A 55 -0.60 12.91 17.70
C LYS A 55 -0.50 12.13 19.03
N HIS A 56 0.74 11.82 19.47
CA HIS A 56 1.00 11.03 20.70
C HIS A 56 0.30 11.57 21.94
N GLN A 57 0.24 12.87 22.12
CA GLN A 57 -0.43 13.54 23.25
C GLN A 57 -1.94 13.27 23.30
N ARG A 58 -2.56 12.90 22.18
CA ARG A 58 -4.01 12.66 22.08
C ARG A 58 -4.40 11.19 22.25
N ILE A 59 -3.45 10.27 22.29
CA ILE A 59 -3.73 8.83 22.37
C ILE A 59 -4.61 8.50 23.59
N PRO A 60 -4.34 9.00 24.82
CA PRO A 60 -5.13 8.63 26.01
C PRO A 60 -6.61 9.05 25.93
N ILE A 61 -6.88 10.15 25.21
CA ILE A 61 -8.24 10.71 25.09
C ILE A 61 -8.92 10.29 23.77
N HIS A 62 -8.22 9.55 22.91
CA HIS A 62 -8.71 9.17 21.59
C HIS A 62 -9.66 7.97 21.68
N LYS A 63 -10.97 8.22 21.51
CA LYS A 63 -12.01 7.18 21.67
C LYS A 63 -12.33 6.43 20.37
N THR A 64 -12.24 7.10 19.21
CA THR A 64 -12.74 6.60 17.92
C THR A 64 -12.06 5.32 17.45
N PHE A 65 -10.75 5.19 17.66
CA PHE A 65 -9.96 4.03 17.22
C PHE A 65 -9.39 3.21 18.38
N LYS A 66 -9.96 3.37 19.59
CA LYS A 66 -9.55 2.58 20.75
C LYS A 66 -9.81 1.08 20.49
N GLY A 67 -8.79 0.26 20.67
CA GLY A 67 -8.85 -1.19 20.39
C GLY A 67 -8.76 -1.58 18.91
N LEU A 68 -8.62 -0.61 17.98
CA LEU A 68 -8.45 -0.86 16.54
C LEU A 68 -7.11 -0.36 16.05
N ALA A 69 -6.71 0.86 16.43
CA ALA A 69 -5.42 1.44 16.10
C ALA A 69 -4.39 1.12 17.18
N GLU A 70 -3.15 0.88 16.78
CA GLU A 70 -2.07 0.54 17.70
C GLU A 70 -0.84 1.42 17.47
N ARG A 71 0.07 1.43 18.47
CA ARG A 71 1.37 2.10 18.34
C ARG A 71 2.29 1.28 17.46
N GLY A 72 2.82 1.89 16.42
CA GLY A 72 3.84 1.32 15.56
C GLY A 72 5.10 2.17 15.51
N LYS A 73 6.18 1.59 15.00
CA LYS A 73 7.45 2.28 14.77
C LYS A 73 7.74 2.28 13.27
N CYS A 74 8.15 3.41 12.73
CA CYS A 74 8.63 3.56 11.37
C CYS A 74 9.96 4.32 11.36
N SER A 75 10.57 4.53 10.20
CA SER A 75 11.83 5.27 10.05
C SER A 75 11.77 6.70 10.63
N MET A 76 10.58 7.32 10.62
CA MET A 76 10.34 8.66 11.18
C MET A 76 9.98 8.65 12.68
N GLY A 77 10.09 7.51 13.36
CA GLY A 77 9.79 7.37 14.79
C GLY A 77 8.47 6.64 15.07
N TRP A 78 7.95 6.85 16.28
CA TRP A 78 6.70 6.22 16.72
C TRP A 78 5.47 6.92 16.15
N PHE A 79 4.43 6.15 15.83
CA PHE A 79 3.13 6.66 15.43
C PHE A 79 2.01 5.86 16.10
N PHE A 80 0.80 6.39 16.09
CA PHE A 80 -0.41 5.70 16.50
C PHE A 80 -1.39 5.69 15.33
N GLY A 81 -1.82 4.51 14.91
CA GLY A 81 -2.69 4.36 13.74
C GLY A 81 -2.64 2.97 13.12
N PHE A 82 -2.66 2.97 11.81
CA PHE A 82 -2.65 1.80 10.95
C PHE A 82 -1.43 1.80 10.04
N LYS A 83 -1.15 0.67 9.40
CA LYS A 83 -0.25 0.57 8.27
C LYS A 83 -1.05 0.24 7.02
N LEU A 84 -0.74 0.89 5.92
CA LEU A 84 -1.15 0.49 4.59
C LEU A 84 0.00 -0.28 3.96
N HIS A 85 -0.24 -1.54 3.65
CA HIS A 85 0.67 -2.38 2.88
C HIS A 85 0.22 -2.35 1.43
N LEU A 86 1.16 -2.10 0.53
CA LEU A 86 0.92 -2.02 -0.91
C LEU A 86 1.83 -2.98 -1.67
N ILE A 87 1.27 -3.62 -2.69
CA ILE A 87 2.04 -4.26 -3.75
C ILE A 87 1.69 -3.54 -5.05
N ILE A 88 2.71 -3.09 -5.77
CA ILE A 88 2.55 -2.42 -7.07
C ILE A 88 3.37 -3.11 -8.13
N ASN A 89 3.03 -2.92 -9.40
CA ASN A 89 3.86 -3.35 -10.53
C ASN A 89 4.86 -2.25 -10.95
N ASP A 90 5.65 -2.52 -11.98
CA ASP A 90 6.63 -1.59 -12.58
C ASP A 90 5.99 -0.37 -13.26
N ARG A 91 4.68 -0.42 -13.53
CA ARG A 91 3.89 0.70 -14.07
C ARG A 91 3.26 1.57 -13.01
N GLY A 92 3.55 1.32 -11.72
CA GLY A 92 2.95 2.01 -10.60
C GLY A 92 1.48 1.68 -10.33
N GLU A 93 0.95 0.63 -10.97
CA GLU A 93 -0.42 0.19 -10.70
C GLU A 93 -0.46 -0.64 -9.43
N ILE A 94 -1.46 -0.42 -8.60
CA ILE A 94 -1.67 -1.19 -7.37
C ILE A 94 -2.19 -2.59 -7.73
N LEU A 95 -1.45 -3.63 -7.35
CA LEU A 95 -1.84 -5.04 -7.50
C LEU A 95 -2.62 -5.54 -6.30
N SER A 96 -2.26 -5.08 -5.12
CA SER A 96 -2.91 -5.47 -3.87
C SER A 96 -2.67 -4.44 -2.78
N PHE A 97 -3.58 -4.38 -1.83
CA PHE A 97 -3.45 -3.54 -0.64
C PHE A 97 -4.07 -4.20 0.58
N MET A 98 -3.51 -3.89 1.77
CA MET A 98 -4.02 -4.37 3.05
C MET A 98 -3.81 -3.33 4.14
N PHE A 99 -4.79 -3.18 5.04
CA PHE A 99 -4.68 -2.34 6.23
C PHE A 99 -4.46 -3.22 7.44
N THR A 100 -3.48 -2.86 8.28
CA THR A 100 -3.23 -3.52 9.57
C THR A 100 -3.09 -2.50 10.69
N PRO A 101 -3.30 -2.88 11.96
CA PRO A 101 -2.88 -2.07 13.10
C PRO A 101 -1.39 -1.73 13.04
N GLY A 102 -1.00 -0.58 13.62
CA GLY A 102 0.37 -0.06 13.50
C GLY A 102 1.48 -0.94 14.06
N ASN A 103 1.16 -1.84 15.01
CA ASN A 103 2.11 -2.77 15.66
C ASN A 103 2.39 -4.04 14.86
N VAL A 104 1.62 -4.34 13.81
CA VAL A 104 1.79 -5.54 12.99
C VAL A 104 3.10 -5.48 12.21
N ASP A 105 3.83 -6.59 12.13
CA ASP A 105 5.07 -6.71 11.35
C ASP A 105 4.77 -6.55 9.85
N ASP A 106 5.66 -5.89 9.10
CA ASP A 106 5.46 -5.63 7.67
C ASP A 106 5.46 -6.90 6.82
N ARG A 107 5.99 -8.01 7.34
CA ARG A 107 6.01 -9.33 6.70
C ARG A 107 4.68 -10.08 6.83
N GLU A 108 3.91 -9.80 7.88
CA GLU A 108 2.68 -10.53 8.21
C GLU A 108 1.66 -10.57 7.05
N PRO A 109 1.37 -9.45 6.37
CA PRO A 109 0.46 -9.47 5.23
C PRO A 109 0.88 -10.39 4.08
N LEU A 110 2.18 -10.62 3.90
CA LEU A 110 2.70 -11.47 2.83
C LEU A 110 2.44 -12.97 3.05
N TYR A 111 2.01 -13.38 4.24
CA TYR A 111 1.53 -14.74 4.48
C TYR A 111 0.05 -14.93 4.10
N SER A 112 -0.66 -13.85 3.73
CA SER A 112 -2.06 -13.93 3.32
C SER A 112 -2.17 -14.16 1.82
N GLU A 113 -2.76 -15.27 1.41
CA GLU A 113 -3.03 -15.58 0.00
C GLU A 113 -3.86 -14.48 -0.68
N SER A 114 -4.81 -13.88 0.04
CA SER A 114 -5.63 -12.78 -0.51
C SER A 114 -4.81 -11.52 -0.83
N PHE A 115 -3.64 -11.35 -0.22
CA PHE A 115 -2.75 -10.21 -0.45
C PHE A 115 -1.75 -10.47 -1.58
N ILE A 116 -1.26 -11.71 -1.71
CA ILE A 116 -0.26 -12.08 -2.72
C ILE A 116 -0.84 -12.71 -3.98
N GLY A 117 -2.15 -13.06 -4.01
CA GLY A 117 -2.76 -13.88 -5.07
C GLY A 117 -2.65 -13.30 -6.48
N ASN A 118 -2.53 -11.98 -6.61
CA ASN A 118 -2.33 -11.29 -7.89
C ASN A 118 -0.85 -11.11 -8.26
N VAL A 119 0.09 -11.66 -7.47
CA VAL A 119 1.53 -11.48 -7.68
C VAL A 119 2.15 -12.76 -8.22
N LYS A 120 2.97 -12.65 -9.26
CA LYS A 120 3.75 -13.75 -9.83
C LYS A 120 5.14 -13.23 -10.22
N GLY A 121 6.14 -14.12 -10.18
CA GLY A 121 7.50 -13.79 -10.56
C GLY A 121 8.30 -13.15 -9.41
N LYS A 122 8.87 -11.95 -9.60
CA LYS A 122 9.77 -11.32 -8.63
C LYS A 122 9.05 -10.27 -7.80
N LEU A 123 9.20 -10.37 -6.47
CA LEU A 123 8.71 -9.38 -5.51
C LEU A 123 9.89 -8.68 -4.85
N CYS A 124 10.08 -7.40 -5.13
CA CYS A 124 11.15 -6.59 -4.57
C CYS A 124 10.69 -5.89 -3.28
N GLY A 125 11.39 -6.17 -2.16
CA GLY A 125 11.09 -5.58 -0.86
C GLY A 125 12.32 -4.94 -0.20
N ASP A 126 12.10 -4.19 0.89
CA ASP A 126 13.18 -3.67 1.72
C ASP A 126 13.80 -4.77 2.60
N LYS A 127 14.92 -4.43 3.25
CA LYS A 127 15.62 -5.31 4.22
C LYS A 127 14.73 -5.78 5.38
N GLY A 128 13.65 -5.06 5.66
CA GLY A 128 12.64 -5.44 6.64
C GLY A 128 11.91 -6.74 6.30
N TYR A 129 11.79 -7.07 5.02
CA TYR A 129 11.08 -8.28 4.55
C TYR A 129 11.95 -9.54 4.56
N ILE A 130 13.20 -9.46 5.03
CA ILE A 130 14.07 -10.65 5.11
C ILE A 130 13.55 -11.61 6.18
N GLY A 131 13.27 -12.85 5.79
CA GLY A 131 12.88 -13.94 6.67
C GLY A 131 12.93 -15.27 5.91
N LYS A 132 13.58 -16.30 6.51
CA LYS A 132 13.70 -17.62 5.88
C LYS A 132 12.32 -18.22 5.61
N GLN A 133 11.44 -18.24 6.60
CA GLN A 133 10.08 -18.78 6.48
C GLN A 133 9.27 -18.02 5.43
N LEU A 134 9.37 -16.68 5.39
CA LEU A 134 8.68 -15.86 4.39
C LEU A 134 9.18 -16.19 2.97
N PHE A 135 10.49 -16.32 2.80
CA PHE A 135 11.08 -16.68 1.51
C PHE A 135 10.56 -18.03 1.02
N GLU A 136 10.57 -19.06 1.89
CA GLU A 136 10.08 -20.40 1.56
C GLU A 136 8.58 -20.38 1.21
N PHE A 137 7.77 -19.66 1.99
CA PHE A 137 6.34 -19.52 1.75
C PHE A 137 6.05 -18.84 0.40
N LEU A 138 6.70 -17.72 0.10
CA LEU A 138 6.53 -17.01 -1.16
C LEU A 138 7.01 -17.84 -2.35
N PHE A 139 8.13 -18.54 -2.20
CA PHE A 139 8.67 -19.42 -3.25
C PHE A 139 7.71 -20.53 -3.61
N MET A 140 7.07 -21.17 -2.62
CA MET A 140 6.03 -22.19 -2.85
C MET A 140 4.81 -21.64 -3.59
N ASN A 141 4.53 -20.32 -3.44
CA ASN A 141 3.47 -19.63 -4.18
C ASN A 141 3.94 -19.05 -5.54
N GLY A 142 5.14 -19.45 -6.03
CA GLY A 142 5.67 -18.99 -7.31
C GLY A 142 6.18 -17.55 -7.30
N ILE A 143 6.50 -17.00 -6.13
CA ILE A 143 7.00 -15.63 -5.94
C ILE A 143 8.44 -15.67 -5.43
N GLN A 144 9.36 -15.12 -6.19
CA GLN A 144 10.75 -14.95 -5.78
C GLN A 144 10.92 -13.63 -5.04
N LEU A 145 11.13 -13.67 -3.72
CA LEU A 145 11.41 -12.48 -2.93
C LEU A 145 12.84 -11.99 -3.18
N VAL A 146 12.99 -10.75 -3.61
CA VAL A 146 14.28 -10.09 -3.85
C VAL A 146 14.45 -8.93 -2.87
N THR A 147 15.48 -9.00 -2.01
CA THR A 147 15.77 -7.96 -1.00
C THR A 147 17.26 -7.68 -0.95
N LYS A 148 17.65 -6.47 -0.49
CA LYS A 148 19.06 -6.17 -0.18
C LYS A 148 19.51 -6.99 1.01
N VAL A 149 20.73 -7.54 0.95
CA VAL A 149 21.37 -8.25 2.06
C VAL A 149 21.63 -7.30 3.23
N LYS A 150 21.43 -7.76 4.47
CA LYS A 150 21.81 -7.00 5.67
C LYS A 150 23.33 -7.06 5.82
N SER A 151 23.94 -6.03 6.44
CA SER A 151 25.40 -5.93 6.64
C SER A 151 26.00 -7.08 7.45
N ASN A 152 25.21 -7.72 8.29
CA ASN A 152 25.61 -8.88 9.12
C ASN A 152 25.30 -10.24 8.48
N MET A 153 24.83 -10.28 7.24
CA MET A 153 24.58 -11.52 6.50
C MET A 153 25.76 -11.82 5.58
N ARG A 154 25.96 -13.13 5.29
CA ARG A 154 26.94 -13.53 4.27
C ARG A 154 26.54 -12.95 2.92
N ASN A 155 27.55 -12.45 2.18
CA ASN A 155 27.33 -12.00 0.82
C ASN A 155 26.81 -13.16 -0.03
N SER A 156 25.81 -12.90 -0.82
CA SER A 156 25.27 -13.84 -1.81
C SER A 156 25.39 -13.24 -3.21
N LEU A 157 25.59 -14.10 -4.18
CA LEU A 157 25.57 -13.69 -5.58
C LEU A 157 24.14 -13.25 -5.94
N MET A 158 24.02 -12.09 -6.55
CA MET A 158 22.76 -11.56 -7.06
C MET A 158 22.95 -11.17 -8.53
N SER A 159 21.95 -11.47 -9.35
CA SER A 159 22.00 -11.08 -10.75
C SER A 159 22.04 -9.56 -10.91
N VAL A 160 22.67 -9.06 -11.97
CA VAL A 160 22.68 -7.62 -12.28
C VAL A 160 21.25 -7.10 -12.42
N ALA A 161 20.37 -7.87 -13.06
CA ALA A 161 18.96 -7.54 -13.21
C ALA A 161 18.25 -7.35 -11.86
N ASP A 162 18.46 -8.25 -10.87
CA ASP A 162 17.87 -8.12 -9.53
C ASP A 162 18.40 -6.89 -8.80
N LYS A 163 19.69 -6.59 -8.97
CA LYS A 163 20.32 -5.39 -8.41
C LYS A 163 19.71 -4.10 -8.96
N ILE A 164 19.43 -4.06 -10.28
CA ILE A 164 18.76 -2.93 -10.93
C ILE A 164 17.31 -2.80 -10.41
N MET A 165 16.57 -3.91 -10.34
CA MET A 165 15.20 -3.91 -9.81
C MET A 165 15.16 -3.38 -8.37
N LEU A 166 16.06 -3.82 -7.50
CA LEU A 166 16.14 -3.31 -6.13
C LEU A 166 16.46 -1.82 -6.02
N ARG A 167 17.26 -1.27 -6.94
CA ARG A 167 17.50 0.19 -6.99
C ARG A 167 16.24 0.95 -7.38
N LYS A 168 15.40 0.36 -8.23
CA LYS A 168 14.16 0.96 -8.71
C LYS A 168 12.99 0.85 -7.71
N ARG A 169 13.19 0.25 -6.53
CA ARG A 169 12.19 0.19 -5.44
C ARG A 169 11.65 1.55 -5.00
N ALA A 170 12.40 2.64 -5.22
CA ALA A 170 11.91 4.00 -4.97
C ALA A 170 10.57 4.31 -5.65
N LEU A 171 10.16 3.51 -6.64
CA LEU A 171 8.85 3.62 -7.29
C LEU A 171 7.70 3.50 -6.26
N VAL A 172 7.76 2.53 -5.35
CA VAL A 172 6.69 2.35 -4.36
C VAL A 172 6.65 3.50 -3.35
N GLU A 173 7.80 4.11 -3.07
CA GLU A 173 7.88 5.33 -2.25
C GLU A 173 7.16 6.50 -2.94
N SER A 174 7.34 6.66 -4.26
CA SER A 174 6.62 7.67 -5.06
C SER A 174 5.11 7.44 -5.07
N VAL A 175 4.66 6.19 -5.20
CA VAL A 175 3.23 5.83 -5.12
C VAL A 175 2.67 6.15 -3.72
N ASN A 176 3.39 5.82 -2.66
CA ASN A 176 3.01 6.16 -1.29
C ASN A 176 2.91 7.68 -1.09
N ASP A 177 3.82 8.45 -1.70
CA ASP A 177 3.82 9.91 -1.63
C ASP A 177 2.62 10.50 -2.37
N GLU A 178 2.29 10.02 -3.56
CA GLU A 178 1.09 10.45 -4.29
C GLU A 178 -0.21 10.10 -3.54
N LEU A 179 -0.30 8.92 -2.93
CA LEU A 179 -1.44 8.55 -2.09
C LEU A 179 -1.62 9.50 -0.90
N LYS A 180 -0.52 9.96 -0.28
CA LYS A 180 -0.56 10.86 0.87
C LYS A 180 -0.80 12.31 0.48
N ASN A 181 -0.10 12.80 -0.52
CA ASN A 181 -0.06 14.23 -0.85
C ASN A 181 -1.08 14.63 -1.90
N ILE A 182 -1.40 13.77 -2.87
CA ILE A 182 -2.39 14.06 -3.92
C ILE A 182 -3.74 13.46 -3.56
N ALA A 183 -3.81 12.14 -3.31
CA ALA A 183 -5.05 11.47 -2.93
C ALA A 183 -5.45 11.68 -1.46
N GLN A 184 -4.59 12.29 -0.64
CA GLN A 184 -4.84 12.76 0.73
C GLN A 184 -5.37 11.68 1.68
N ILE A 185 -4.83 10.47 1.61
CA ILE A 185 -5.28 9.31 2.40
C ILE A 185 -5.23 9.54 3.92
N GLU A 186 -4.32 10.41 4.40
CA GLU A 186 -4.14 10.73 5.83
C GLU A 186 -4.85 12.00 6.30
N HIS A 187 -5.43 12.82 5.40
CA HIS A 187 -5.82 14.20 5.71
C HIS A 187 -7.15 14.39 6.44
N SER A 188 -7.91 13.34 6.69
CA SER A 188 -9.24 13.46 7.29
C SER A 188 -9.26 13.16 8.78
N ARG A 189 -9.99 14.00 9.55
CA ARG A 189 -10.33 13.72 10.95
C ARG A 189 -11.60 12.89 11.00
N HIS A 190 -11.46 11.57 11.05
CA HIS A 190 -12.60 10.67 11.07
C HIS A 190 -13.18 10.53 12.48
N ARG A 191 -14.52 10.52 12.54
CA ARG A 191 -15.29 10.28 13.78
C ARG A 191 -15.76 8.82 13.89
N SER A 192 -15.48 7.99 12.89
CA SER A 192 -15.77 6.56 12.90
C SER A 192 -14.72 5.80 12.11
N PHE A 193 -14.49 4.54 12.48
CA PHE A 193 -13.60 3.64 11.76
C PHE A 193 -14.07 3.40 10.32
N THR A 194 -15.38 3.19 10.11
CA THR A 194 -15.94 2.96 8.78
C THR A 194 -15.65 4.12 7.83
N ASN A 195 -15.83 5.38 8.30
CA ASN A 195 -15.53 6.55 7.48
C ASN A 195 -14.02 6.69 7.19
N PHE A 196 -13.17 6.29 8.12
CA PHE A 196 -11.73 6.22 7.89
C PHE A 196 -11.41 5.24 6.76
N ILE A 197 -11.93 4.02 6.82
CA ILE A 197 -11.73 3.01 5.77
C ILE A 197 -12.31 3.48 4.44
N THR A 198 -13.52 4.06 4.43
CA THR A 198 -14.10 4.61 3.18
C THR A 198 -13.19 5.66 2.55
N ASN A 199 -12.66 6.59 3.37
CA ASN A 199 -11.73 7.61 2.87
C ASN A 199 -10.45 6.97 2.30
N ALA A 200 -9.87 6.00 3.01
CA ALA A 200 -8.67 5.32 2.56
C ALA A 200 -8.90 4.55 1.24
N LEU A 201 -10.04 3.86 1.12
CA LEU A 201 -10.44 3.19 -0.12
C LEU A 201 -10.70 4.19 -1.25
N SER A 202 -11.34 5.33 -0.95
CA SER A 202 -11.56 6.39 -1.94
C SER A 202 -10.25 6.98 -2.45
N ALA A 203 -9.25 7.14 -1.58
CA ALA A 203 -7.93 7.60 -1.99
C ALA A 203 -7.21 6.58 -2.89
N ILE A 204 -7.32 5.28 -2.59
CA ILE A 204 -6.78 4.21 -3.44
C ILE A 204 -7.49 4.22 -4.80
N ALA A 205 -8.82 4.31 -4.82
CA ALA A 205 -9.59 4.40 -6.06
C ALA A 205 -9.19 5.63 -6.87
N ALA A 206 -9.10 6.81 -6.25
CA ALA A 206 -8.67 8.05 -6.91
C ALA A 206 -7.29 7.90 -7.54
N TYR A 207 -6.32 7.30 -6.82
CA TYR A 207 -5.01 7.02 -7.36
C TYR A 207 -5.08 6.12 -8.61
N CYS A 208 -5.93 5.09 -8.60
CA CYS A 208 -6.09 4.21 -9.76
C CYS A 208 -6.55 4.95 -11.02
N PHE A 209 -7.26 6.07 -10.88
CA PHE A 209 -7.70 6.93 -11.99
C PHE A 209 -6.68 8.00 -12.40
N PHE A 210 -5.53 8.12 -11.76
CA PHE A 210 -4.54 9.10 -12.18
C PHE A 210 -4.09 8.83 -13.63
N PRO A 211 -4.11 9.85 -14.50
CA PRO A 211 -3.78 9.72 -15.92
C PRO A 211 -2.30 9.37 -16.13
N LYS A 212 -1.44 9.77 -15.20
CA LYS A 212 -0.01 9.48 -15.21
C LYS A 212 0.38 8.92 -13.84
N LYS A 213 0.88 7.70 -13.82
CA LYS A 213 1.43 7.05 -12.63
C LYS A 213 2.95 7.03 -12.69
N PRO A 214 3.64 7.04 -11.55
CA PRO A 214 5.07 6.75 -11.50
C PRO A 214 5.31 5.40 -12.17
N SER A 215 6.23 5.33 -13.12
CA SER A 215 6.51 4.10 -13.85
C SER A 215 8.00 3.94 -14.11
N ILE A 216 8.42 2.70 -14.32
CA ILE A 216 9.81 2.36 -14.63
C ILE A 216 9.82 1.57 -15.92
N SER A 217 10.61 2.04 -16.90
CA SER A 217 10.97 1.22 -18.05
C SER A 217 11.98 0.18 -17.59
N LEU A 218 11.57 -1.08 -17.54
CA LEU A 218 12.46 -2.21 -17.36
C LEU A 218 12.86 -2.67 -18.76
N GLU A 219 13.95 -2.14 -19.28
CA GLU A 219 14.64 -2.82 -20.35
C GLU A 219 15.19 -4.12 -19.77
N TYR A 220 14.64 -5.25 -20.19
CA TYR A 220 15.12 -6.58 -19.78
C TYR A 220 16.49 -6.80 -20.40
N VAL A 221 17.52 -6.38 -19.71
CA VAL A 221 18.87 -6.85 -19.99
C VAL A 221 18.92 -8.28 -19.46
N PHE A 222 18.81 -9.26 -20.36
CA PHE A 222 19.10 -10.66 -20.08
C PHE A 222 20.63 -10.80 -19.90
N ASP A 223 21.13 -10.30 -18.77
CA ASP A 223 22.52 -10.48 -18.43
C ASP A 223 22.61 -11.57 -17.34
N ASN A 224 23.15 -12.71 -17.72
CA ASN A 224 23.41 -13.82 -16.81
C ASN A 224 24.62 -13.58 -15.89
N GLN A 225 25.19 -12.37 -15.93
CA GLN A 225 26.34 -12.03 -15.13
C GLN A 225 25.97 -11.84 -13.67
N LEU A 226 26.59 -12.60 -12.80
CA LEU A 226 26.45 -12.48 -11.35
C LEU A 226 27.43 -11.45 -10.80
N THR A 227 27.00 -10.63 -9.86
CA THR A 227 27.85 -9.68 -9.14
C THR A 227 27.88 -9.98 -7.65
N LEU A 228 29.05 -9.81 -7.03
CA LEU A 228 29.22 -9.85 -5.58
C LEU A 228 28.73 -8.52 -4.95
N PHE A 229 28.16 -8.62 -3.76
CA PHE A 229 27.77 -7.50 -2.90
C PHE A 229 28.69 -7.39 -1.70
#